data_fc8dc174a809c767dd292dc1b2fab8d8
#
_entry.id   fc8dc174a809c767dd292dc1b2fab8d8
#
_cell.length_a   1.000
_cell.length_b   1.000
_cell.length_c   1.000
_cell.angle_alpha   90.00
_cell.angle_beta   90.00
_cell.angle_gamma   90.00
#
_symmetry.space_group_name_H-M   'P 1'
#
loop_
_entity.id
_entity.type
_entity.pdbx_description
1 polymer ?
#
loop_
_entity_poly.entity_id
_entity_poly.type
_entity_poly.pdbx_seq_one_letter_code
_entity_poly.pdbx_strand_id
1 'polypeptide(L)'
;GNKLYGRGACDMKGFIACALAYAPIYSKANLDRDIHFSFTFDEETACQGAPLLIKELNKRGINDGICIVGEPTNMKIIDAHKGCYEYTTYFEGLAGHSSAPDKGVNAVEFASKYINKLLEIREILKTRTPKDSVFKPPYTTLQIGGISGGIARNVIADKCHVDWELRPVVKEDGEFVNSEMDKFVKEKLLPEMIKIYPKSLIKKEIIGEIIGFNRSEKSDACEFISTLTGDNSREVV
;
A
#
# COMPACT_ATOMS: atom_id res chain seq x y z
N GLY A 1 -6.74 -36.03 -0.86
CA GLY A 1 -6.64 -35.22 -2.07
C GLY A 1 -5.27 -34.57 -2.17
N ASN A 2 -4.79 -34.25 -3.35
CA ASN A 2 -3.46 -33.72 -3.61
C ASN A 2 -3.35 -32.19 -3.33
N LYS A 3 -3.91 -31.74 -2.20
CA LYS A 3 -3.88 -30.34 -1.79
C LYS A 3 -3.32 -30.19 -0.39
N LEU A 4 -2.41 -29.24 -0.23
CA LEU A 4 -1.84 -28.85 1.06
C LEU A 4 -2.56 -27.59 1.55
N TYR A 5 -3.10 -27.63 2.78
CA TYR A 5 -3.80 -26.52 3.41
C TYR A 5 -3.03 -26.03 4.63
N GLY A 6 -2.83 -24.72 4.74
CA GLY A 6 -2.18 -24.08 5.87
C GLY A 6 -1.76 -22.65 5.57
N ARG A 7 -1.47 -21.87 6.62
CA ARG A 7 -0.94 -20.51 6.47
C ARG A 7 0.36 -20.52 5.68
N GLY A 8 0.42 -19.70 4.60
CA GLY A 8 1.59 -19.62 3.72
C GLY A 8 1.76 -20.80 2.75
N ALA A 9 0.81 -21.77 2.67
CA ALA A 9 0.93 -22.89 1.73
C ALA A 9 0.91 -22.42 0.27
N CYS A 10 0.06 -21.43 -0.04
CA CYS A 10 0.00 -20.78 -1.35
C CYS A 10 0.92 -19.55 -1.39
N ASP A 11 0.83 -18.70 -0.41
CA ASP A 11 1.54 -17.43 -0.29
C ASP A 11 2.54 -17.50 0.88
N MET A 12 3.83 -17.71 0.59
CA MET A 12 4.36 -18.28 -0.65
C MET A 12 5.39 -19.39 -0.36
N LYS A 13 5.19 -20.12 0.75
CA LYS A 13 6.11 -21.21 1.17
C LYS A 13 6.23 -22.33 0.12
N GLY A 14 5.19 -22.53 -0.69
CA GLY A 14 5.23 -23.49 -1.80
C GLY A 14 6.29 -23.11 -2.84
N PHE A 15 6.35 -21.84 -3.24
CA PHE A 15 7.40 -21.34 -4.13
C PHE A 15 8.79 -21.47 -3.51
N ILE A 16 8.96 -21.08 -2.25
CA ILE A 16 10.22 -21.21 -1.51
C ILE A 16 10.68 -22.66 -1.49
N ALA A 17 9.78 -23.61 -1.22
CA ALA A 17 10.09 -25.03 -1.20
C ALA A 17 10.57 -25.54 -2.56
N CYS A 18 9.93 -25.12 -3.65
CA CYS A 18 10.36 -25.44 -5.01
C CYS A 18 11.75 -24.85 -5.31
N ALA A 19 11.98 -23.59 -5.00
CA ALA A 19 13.28 -22.93 -5.20
C ALA A 19 14.40 -23.68 -4.47
N LEU A 20 14.20 -24.01 -3.19
CA LEU A 20 15.17 -24.75 -2.39
C LEU A 20 15.39 -26.19 -2.87
N ALA A 21 14.37 -26.86 -3.40
CA ALA A 21 14.52 -28.21 -3.97
C ALA A 21 15.40 -28.23 -5.21
N TYR A 22 15.40 -27.17 -5.99
CA TYR A 22 16.25 -27.02 -7.19
C TYR A 22 17.65 -26.47 -6.91
N ALA A 23 17.88 -25.83 -5.77
CA ALA A 23 19.19 -25.26 -5.42
C ALA A 23 20.36 -26.25 -5.53
N PRO A 24 20.27 -27.54 -5.05
CA PRO A 24 21.35 -28.52 -5.21
C PRO A 24 21.61 -28.91 -6.67
N ILE A 25 20.62 -28.79 -7.55
CA ILE A 25 20.76 -29.06 -8.98
C ILE A 25 21.52 -27.90 -9.61
N TYR A 26 21.12 -26.68 -9.34
CA TYR A 26 21.78 -25.47 -9.87
C TYR A 26 23.23 -25.35 -9.39
N SER A 27 23.53 -25.73 -8.14
CA SER A 27 24.90 -25.68 -7.60
C SER A 27 25.89 -26.61 -8.30
N LYS A 28 25.40 -27.60 -9.06
CA LYS A 28 26.21 -28.54 -9.83
C LYS A 28 26.18 -28.26 -11.34
N ALA A 29 25.32 -27.35 -11.77
CA ALA A 29 25.20 -26.99 -13.19
C ALA A 29 26.30 -25.99 -13.59
N ASN A 30 26.71 -26.04 -14.83
CA ASN A 30 27.55 -25.00 -15.41
C ASN A 30 26.60 -23.86 -15.87
N LEU A 31 26.48 -22.81 -15.07
CA LEU A 31 25.61 -21.70 -15.33
C LEU A 31 26.39 -20.53 -15.93
N ASP A 32 25.79 -19.84 -16.87
CA ASP A 32 26.37 -18.62 -17.49
C ASP A 32 26.29 -17.40 -16.51
N ARG A 33 25.38 -17.46 -15.55
CA ARG A 33 25.18 -16.41 -14.53
C ARG A 33 24.83 -17.05 -13.18
N ASP A 34 25.14 -16.35 -12.11
CA ASP A 34 24.79 -16.75 -10.75
C ASP A 34 23.28 -16.68 -10.51
N ILE A 35 22.77 -17.64 -9.72
CA ILE A 35 21.40 -17.63 -9.21
C ILE A 35 21.45 -17.26 -7.74
N HIS A 36 20.80 -16.16 -7.38
CA HIS A 36 20.67 -15.67 -6.02
C HIS A 36 19.30 -16.00 -5.47
N PHE A 37 19.24 -16.71 -4.34
CA PHE A 37 18.02 -16.92 -3.59
C PHE A 37 17.95 -15.87 -2.49
N SER A 38 16.97 -14.98 -2.56
CA SER A 38 16.79 -13.90 -1.61
C SER A 38 15.48 -14.07 -0.87
N PHE A 39 15.54 -14.06 0.46
CA PHE A 39 14.37 -14.17 1.32
C PHE A 39 14.22 -12.92 2.16
N THR A 40 13.02 -12.33 2.15
CA THR A 40 12.68 -11.16 2.93
C THR A 40 11.74 -11.54 4.08
N PHE A 41 11.50 -10.62 4.99
CA PHE A 41 10.59 -10.74 6.12
C PHE A 41 9.61 -9.56 6.10
N ASP A 42 8.51 -9.68 6.85
CA ASP A 42 7.49 -8.65 7.02
C ASP A 42 6.90 -8.11 5.70
N GLU A 43 6.73 -9.01 4.70
CA GLU A 43 6.05 -8.66 3.45
C GLU A 43 4.62 -8.19 3.74
N GLU A 44 3.86 -8.96 4.52
CA GLU A 44 2.46 -8.70 4.91
C GLU A 44 2.29 -7.45 5.81
N THR A 45 3.38 -6.83 6.24
CA THR A 45 3.41 -5.64 7.09
C THR A 45 4.27 -4.54 6.49
N ALA A 46 3.90 -4.08 5.28
CA ALA A 46 4.56 -3.01 4.53
C ALA A 46 5.95 -3.34 3.96
N CYS A 47 6.25 -4.61 3.66
CA CYS A 47 7.47 -5.06 2.95
C CYS A 47 8.79 -4.59 3.58
N GLN A 48 8.90 -4.50 4.90
CA GLN A 48 10.03 -3.89 5.60
C GLN A 48 11.38 -4.55 5.32
N GLY A 49 11.37 -5.84 5.01
CA GLY A 49 12.59 -6.59 4.66
C GLY A 49 13.18 -6.25 3.30
N ALA A 50 12.37 -5.83 2.33
CA ALA A 50 12.82 -5.58 0.95
C ALA A 50 13.84 -4.42 0.82
N PRO A 51 13.66 -3.25 1.45
CA PRO A 51 14.68 -2.18 1.43
C PRO A 51 16.02 -2.61 2.03
N LEU A 52 15.99 -3.45 3.07
CA LEU A 52 17.22 -3.97 3.69
C LEU A 52 17.96 -4.94 2.77
N LEU A 53 17.20 -5.82 2.08
CA LEU A 53 17.76 -6.71 1.07
C LEU A 53 18.40 -5.93 -0.06
N ILE A 54 17.71 -4.94 -0.63
CA ILE A 54 18.23 -4.08 -1.73
C ILE A 54 19.54 -3.40 -1.30
N LYS A 55 19.59 -2.88 -0.08
CA LYS A 55 20.81 -2.24 0.46
C LYS A 55 21.98 -3.24 0.52
N GLU A 56 21.73 -4.48 0.95
CA GLU A 56 22.76 -5.51 1.03
C GLU A 56 23.20 -6.00 -0.35
N LEU A 57 22.26 -6.18 -1.30
CA LEU A 57 22.57 -6.55 -2.68
C LEU A 57 23.48 -5.49 -3.34
N ASN A 58 23.12 -4.22 -3.21
CA ASN A 58 23.92 -3.10 -3.73
C ASN A 58 25.34 -3.08 -3.13
N LYS A 59 25.47 -3.33 -1.82
CA LYS A 59 26.77 -3.40 -1.14
C LYS A 59 27.64 -4.55 -1.68
N ARG A 60 27.03 -5.64 -2.11
CA ARG A 60 27.73 -6.81 -2.72
C ARG A 60 27.97 -6.63 -4.21
N GLY A 61 27.53 -5.52 -4.80
CA GLY A 61 27.64 -5.29 -6.26
C GLY A 61 26.66 -6.12 -7.09
N ILE A 62 25.60 -6.68 -6.47
CA ILE A 62 24.54 -7.43 -7.12
C ILE A 62 23.41 -6.42 -7.41
N ASN A 63 23.47 -5.76 -8.55
CA ASN A 63 22.57 -4.65 -8.90
C ASN A 63 22.02 -4.75 -10.34
N ASP A 64 22.32 -5.82 -11.05
CA ASP A 64 21.83 -6.12 -12.38
C ASP A 64 21.33 -7.56 -12.47
N GLY A 65 20.41 -7.81 -13.40
CA GLY A 65 19.87 -9.13 -13.67
C GLY A 65 18.34 -9.19 -13.67
N ILE A 66 17.84 -10.41 -13.86
CA ILE A 66 16.40 -10.71 -13.83
C ILE A 66 16.00 -11.00 -12.39
N CYS A 67 14.96 -10.33 -11.92
CA CYS A 67 14.34 -10.60 -10.62
C CYS A 67 12.99 -11.30 -10.83
N ILE A 68 12.82 -12.46 -10.20
CA ILE A 68 11.56 -13.22 -10.20
C ILE A 68 11.04 -13.23 -8.77
N VAL A 69 9.86 -12.64 -8.57
CA VAL A 69 9.16 -12.62 -7.28
C VAL A 69 8.15 -13.75 -7.26
N GLY A 70 8.18 -14.57 -6.22
CA GLY A 70 7.43 -15.83 -6.13
C GLY A 70 6.00 -15.70 -5.63
N GLU A 71 5.32 -14.62 -5.94
CA GLU A 71 3.92 -14.40 -5.59
C GLU A 71 2.96 -15.38 -6.29
N PRO A 72 1.80 -15.71 -5.69
CA PRO A 72 0.83 -16.65 -6.25
C PRO A 72 0.03 -16.04 -7.42
N THR A 73 0.59 -16.07 -8.61
CA THR A 73 0.07 -15.43 -9.83
C THR A 73 -0.70 -16.38 -10.76
N ASN A 74 -1.02 -17.60 -10.32
CA ASN A 74 -1.54 -18.66 -11.18
C ASN A 74 -0.65 -18.94 -12.41
N MET A 75 0.67 -18.84 -12.25
CA MET A 75 1.68 -18.98 -13.31
C MET A 75 1.57 -17.93 -14.43
N LYS A 76 0.94 -16.78 -14.13
CA LYS A 76 0.90 -15.63 -15.05
C LYS A 76 2.05 -14.67 -14.78
N ILE A 77 2.51 -13.99 -15.81
CA ILE A 77 3.50 -12.93 -15.68
C ILE A 77 2.76 -11.68 -15.22
N ILE A 78 3.04 -11.24 -13.98
CA ILE A 78 2.58 -9.94 -13.46
C ILE A 78 3.73 -8.97 -13.64
N ASP A 79 3.57 -7.98 -14.50
CA ASP A 79 4.62 -7.05 -14.87
C ASP A 79 4.30 -5.57 -14.54
N ALA A 80 3.25 -5.36 -13.78
CA ALA A 80 2.94 -4.06 -13.17
C ALA A 80 1.99 -4.22 -11.98
N HIS A 81 2.13 -3.35 -10.98
CA HIS A 81 1.20 -3.21 -9.87
C HIS A 81 1.10 -1.74 -9.43
N LYS A 82 -0.08 -1.35 -8.94
CA LYS A 82 -0.27 -0.05 -8.32
C LYS A 82 0.55 0.05 -7.03
N GLY A 83 0.88 1.27 -6.62
CA GLY A 83 1.42 1.49 -5.29
C GLY A 83 0.42 1.11 -4.20
N CYS A 84 0.91 0.99 -2.97
CA CYS A 84 0.10 0.71 -1.79
C CYS A 84 0.51 1.67 -0.68
N TYR A 85 -0.34 2.67 -0.40
CA TYR A 85 -0.13 3.66 0.65
C TYR A 85 -1.23 3.51 1.67
N GLU A 86 -0.88 3.22 2.91
CA GLU A 86 -1.80 2.93 3.99
C GLU A 86 -1.60 3.90 5.15
N TYR A 87 -2.70 4.44 5.66
CA TYR A 87 -2.70 5.48 6.67
C TYR A 87 -3.77 5.25 7.72
N THR A 88 -3.46 5.60 8.95
CA THR A 88 -4.45 5.83 10.01
C THR A 88 -4.39 7.30 10.44
N THR A 89 -5.54 7.98 10.42
CA THR A 89 -5.63 9.36 10.89
C THR A 89 -6.41 9.42 12.19
N TYR A 90 -5.77 9.90 13.24
CA TYR A 90 -6.32 10.05 14.58
C TYR A 90 -6.80 11.47 14.81
N PHE A 91 -7.95 11.58 15.49
CA PHE A 91 -8.58 12.83 15.89
C PHE A 91 -8.76 12.81 17.41
N GLU A 92 -8.23 13.84 18.07
CA GLU A 92 -8.39 14.06 19.51
C GLU A 92 -9.07 15.40 19.77
N GLY A 93 -10.23 15.37 20.37
CA GLY A 93 -11.07 16.50 20.69
C GLY A 93 -11.29 16.64 22.20
N LEU A 94 -12.49 17.06 22.59
CA LEU A 94 -12.88 17.28 23.99
C LEU A 94 -14.25 16.67 24.25
N ALA A 95 -14.31 15.71 25.19
CA ALA A 95 -15.55 15.12 25.64
C ALA A 95 -16.44 16.13 26.34
N GLY A 96 -17.74 15.92 26.27
CA GLY A 96 -18.74 16.73 26.91
C GLY A 96 -20.12 16.08 26.83
N HIS A 97 -21.11 16.72 27.45
CA HIS A 97 -22.49 16.27 27.35
C HIS A 97 -23.10 16.72 26.01
N SER A 98 -23.79 15.83 25.30
CA SER A 98 -24.37 16.10 23.99
C SER A 98 -25.35 17.28 23.91
N SER A 99 -25.95 17.68 25.05
CA SER A 99 -26.83 18.85 25.11
C SER A 99 -26.09 20.19 25.12
N ALA A 100 -24.75 20.19 25.20
CA ALA A 100 -23.91 21.38 25.19
C ALA A 100 -22.78 21.23 24.17
N PRO A 101 -23.10 21.10 22.86
CA PRO A 101 -22.12 20.79 21.81
C PRO A 101 -21.00 21.83 21.69
N ASP A 102 -21.29 23.10 22.01
CA ASP A 102 -20.32 24.20 21.95
C ASP A 102 -19.21 24.10 23.00
N LYS A 103 -19.40 23.23 24.04
CA LYS A 103 -18.43 23.02 25.12
C LYS A 103 -17.50 21.84 24.90
N GLY A 104 -17.60 21.16 23.75
CA GLY A 104 -16.77 20.03 23.40
C GLY A 104 -16.26 20.12 21.97
N VAL A 105 -15.37 19.21 21.60
CA VAL A 105 -14.87 19.05 20.23
C VAL A 105 -15.12 17.61 19.81
N ASN A 106 -16.07 17.40 18.91
CA ASN A 106 -16.50 16.07 18.50
C ASN A 106 -15.54 15.50 17.44
N ALA A 107 -14.65 14.60 17.84
CA ALA A 107 -13.69 13.96 16.96
C ALA A 107 -14.34 13.19 15.79
N VAL A 108 -15.54 12.61 16.00
CA VAL A 108 -16.27 11.89 14.93
C VAL A 108 -16.78 12.85 13.86
N GLU A 109 -17.24 14.06 14.24
CA GLU A 109 -17.68 15.07 13.26
C GLU A 109 -16.50 15.59 12.43
N PHE A 110 -15.33 15.81 13.04
CA PHE A 110 -14.13 16.22 12.30
C PHE A 110 -13.59 15.09 11.42
N ALA A 111 -13.63 13.84 11.88
CA ALA A 111 -13.32 12.67 11.05
C ALA A 111 -14.26 12.57 9.84
N SER A 112 -15.56 12.86 10.02
CA SER A 112 -16.52 12.89 8.92
C SER A 112 -16.20 13.98 7.87
N LYS A 113 -15.79 15.17 8.31
CA LYS A 113 -15.33 16.24 7.39
C LYS A 113 -14.05 15.81 6.64
N TYR A 114 -13.13 15.14 7.33
CA TYR A 114 -11.92 14.59 6.73
C TYR A 114 -12.23 13.55 5.66
N ILE A 115 -13.13 12.61 5.96
CA ILE A 115 -13.61 11.60 4.99
C ILE A 115 -14.25 12.27 3.77
N ASN A 116 -15.10 13.28 3.97
CA ASN A 116 -15.71 14.00 2.86
C ASN A 116 -14.65 14.61 1.92
N LYS A 117 -13.58 15.19 2.47
CA LYS A 117 -12.47 15.69 1.66
C LYS A 117 -11.76 14.58 0.90
N LEU A 118 -11.51 13.41 1.52
CA LEU A 118 -10.97 12.24 0.82
C LEU A 118 -11.87 11.81 -0.35
N LEU A 119 -13.19 11.80 -0.15
CA LEU A 119 -14.15 11.45 -1.19
C LEU A 119 -14.15 12.47 -2.36
N GLU A 120 -14.02 13.76 -2.09
CA GLU A 120 -13.83 14.79 -3.12
C GLU A 120 -12.55 14.53 -3.94
N ILE A 121 -11.43 14.27 -3.26
CA ILE A 121 -10.16 13.96 -3.89
C ILE A 121 -10.27 12.69 -4.73
N ARG A 122 -10.98 11.67 -4.26
CA ARG A 122 -11.22 10.43 -5.02
C ARG A 122 -11.87 10.71 -6.39
N GLU A 123 -12.80 11.64 -6.46
CA GLU A 123 -13.42 12.02 -7.75
C GLU A 123 -12.44 12.78 -8.65
N ILE A 124 -11.57 13.61 -8.07
CA ILE A 124 -10.52 14.30 -8.83
C ILE A 124 -9.51 13.28 -9.42
N LEU A 125 -9.14 12.25 -8.66
CA LEU A 125 -8.20 11.21 -9.11
C LEU A 125 -8.67 10.49 -10.37
N LYS A 126 -9.97 10.31 -10.57
CA LYS A 126 -10.53 9.75 -11.81
C LYS A 126 -10.21 10.59 -13.04
N THR A 127 -10.11 11.92 -12.88
CA THR A 127 -9.76 12.84 -13.97
C THR A 127 -8.26 12.92 -14.27
N ARG A 128 -7.44 12.36 -13.38
CA ARG A 128 -5.97 12.34 -13.48
C ARG A 128 -5.42 11.05 -14.10
N THR A 129 -6.29 10.24 -14.69
CA THR A 129 -5.93 8.96 -15.31
C THR A 129 -4.83 9.13 -16.36
N PRO A 130 -3.68 8.45 -16.25
CA PRO A 130 -2.67 8.43 -17.29
C PRO A 130 -3.22 7.81 -18.59
N LYS A 131 -2.87 8.38 -19.76
CA LYS A 131 -3.38 7.93 -21.06
C LYS A 131 -3.09 6.46 -21.34
N ASP A 132 -1.92 5.99 -20.92
CA ASP A 132 -1.42 4.64 -21.20
C ASP A 132 -1.51 3.72 -19.98
N SER A 133 -2.43 4.01 -19.06
CA SER A 133 -2.62 3.18 -17.87
C SER A 133 -3.12 1.79 -18.25
N VAL A 134 -2.38 0.78 -17.84
CA VAL A 134 -2.71 -0.64 -18.05
C VAL A 134 -3.61 -1.21 -16.96
N PHE A 135 -3.86 -0.47 -15.89
CA PHE A 135 -4.60 -0.91 -14.72
C PHE A 135 -6.12 -0.88 -14.89
N LYS A 136 -6.82 -1.64 -14.07
CA LYS A 136 -8.30 -1.67 -13.99
C LYS A 136 -8.74 -1.53 -12.52
N PRO A 137 -9.35 -0.38 -12.12
CA PRO A 137 -9.57 0.82 -12.92
C PRO A 137 -8.25 1.53 -13.28
N PRO A 138 -8.23 2.35 -14.37
CA PRO A 138 -6.99 2.91 -14.89
C PRO A 138 -6.45 4.11 -14.11
N TYR A 139 -7.15 4.54 -13.08
CA TYR A 139 -6.81 5.68 -12.23
C TYR A 139 -6.37 5.23 -10.84
N THR A 140 -5.75 6.14 -10.11
CA THR A 140 -5.41 5.98 -8.69
C THR A 140 -6.67 5.83 -7.85
N THR A 141 -6.76 4.74 -7.08
CA THR A 141 -7.91 4.47 -6.22
C THR A 141 -7.64 4.89 -4.78
N LEU A 142 -8.69 5.38 -4.12
CA LEU A 142 -8.69 5.77 -2.72
C LEU A 142 -9.86 5.09 -2.02
N GLN A 143 -9.61 4.44 -0.89
CA GLN A 143 -10.58 3.71 -0.10
C GLN A 143 -10.52 4.14 1.37
N ILE A 144 -11.68 4.35 1.97
CA ILE A 144 -11.81 4.45 3.42
C ILE A 144 -12.12 3.03 3.92
N GLY A 145 -11.17 2.44 4.67
CA GLY A 145 -11.26 1.08 5.18
C GLY A 145 -12.06 0.96 6.47
N GLY A 146 -11.98 2.00 7.31
CA GLY A 146 -12.67 1.99 8.59
C GLY A 146 -12.77 3.36 9.24
N ILE A 147 -13.73 3.48 10.15
CA ILE A 147 -13.86 4.60 11.07
C ILE A 147 -14.31 4.06 12.42
N SER A 148 -13.67 4.50 13.50
CA SER A 148 -14.07 4.13 14.85
C SER A 148 -13.88 5.30 15.81
N GLY A 149 -14.90 5.57 16.64
CA GLY A 149 -14.84 6.68 17.60
C GLY A 149 -16.12 6.82 18.42
N GLY A 150 -15.98 7.57 19.54
CA GLY A 150 -17.06 7.76 20.49
C GLY A 150 -17.35 6.54 21.36
N ILE A 151 -18.06 6.76 22.49
CA ILE A 151 -18.37 5.73 23.48
C ILE A 151 -19.88 5.60 23.76
N ALA A 152 -20.62 6.69 23.62
CA ALA A 152 -22.05 6.74 23.88
C ALA A 152 -22.71 7.91 23.13
N ARG A 153 -24.00 7.75 22.78
CA ARG A 153 -24.75 8.74 22.00
C ARG A 153 -24.97 10.09 22.70
N ASN A 154 -24.90 10.13 24.03
CA ASN A 154 -25.08 11.34 24.84
C ASN A 154 -23.75 11.96 25.32
N VAL A 155 -22.60 11.45 24.77
CA VAL A 155 -21.26 11.97 25.07
C VAL A 155 -20.64 12.47 23.76
N ILE A 156 -20.11 13.71 23.77
CA ILE A 156 -19.32 14.24 22.66
C ILE A 156 -18.06 13.37 22.53
N ALA A 157 -17.85 12.81 21.35
CA ALA A 157 -16.73 11.91 21.11
C ALA A 157 -15.40 12.69 21.12
N ASP A 158 -14.53 12.39 22.06
CA ASP A 158 -13.19 13.02 22.17
C ASP A 158 -12.12 12.31 21.35
N LYS A 159 -12.40 11.09 20.87
CA LYS A 159 -11.47 10.32 20.04
C LYS A 159 -12.17 9.67 18.86
N CYS A 160 -11.49 9.70 17.73
CA CYS A 160 -11.87 8.97 16.53
C CYS A 160 -10.61 8.63 15.73
N HIS A 161 -10.64 7.55 14.97
CA HIS A 161 -9.65 7.30 13.92
C HIS A 161 -10.31 6.85 12.63
N VAL A 162 -9.60 7.09 11.54
CA VAL A 162 -9.98 6.71 10.17
C VAL A 162 -8.83 5.97 9.54
N ASP A 163 -9.10 4.74 9.10
CA ASP A 163 -8.19 3.93 8.30
C ASP A 163 -8.52 4.11 6.84
N TRP A 164 -7.53 4.43 6.03
CA TRP A 164 -7.71 4.66 4.61
C TRP A 164 -6.47 4.27 3.82
N GLU A 165 -6.68 3.91 2.56
CA GLU A 165 -5.60 3.54 1.66
C GLU A 165 -5.69 4.29 0.34
N LEU A 166 -4.55 4.38 -0.34
CA LEU A 166 -4.39 4.89 -1.67
C LEU A 166 -3.60 3.87 -2.50
N ARG A 167 -4.10 3.54 -3.68
CA ARG A 167 -3.39 2.71 -4.66
C ARG A 167 -2.97 3.59 -5.85
N PRO A 168 -1.83 4.29 -5.76
CA PRO A 168 -1.42 5.21 -6.80
C PRO A 168 -0.97 4.46 -8.05
N VAL A 169 -1.44 4.95 -9.20
CA VAL A 169 -0.95 4.53 -10.53
C VAL A 169 0.37 5.23 -10.84
N VAL A 170 0.50 6.48 -10.43
CA VAL A 170 1.71 7.30 -10.54
C VAL A 170 2.03 7.93 -9.18
N LYS A 171 3.32 8.13 -8.92
CA LYS A 171 3.80 8.66 -7.64
C LYS A 171 3.22 10.04 -7.32
N GLU A 172 3.05 10.87 -8.35
CA GLU A 172 2.53 12.23 -8.26
C GLU A 172 1.10 12.29 -7.70
N ASP A 173 0.31 11.24 -7.87
CA ASP A 173 -1.02 11.17 -7.26
C ASP A 173 -0.94 10.97 -5.75
N GLY A 174 0.02 10.18 -5.26
CA GLY A 174 0.27 10.05 -3.82
C GLY A 174 0.68 11.38 -3.19
N GLU A 175 1.60 12.09 -3.83
CA GLU A 175 2.06 13.42 -3.41
C GLU A 175 0.91 14.43 -3.42
N PHE A 176 0.07 14.42 -4.45
CA PHE A 176 -1.11 15.28 -4.56
C PHE A 176 -2.09 15.03 -3.42
N VAL A 177 -2.48 13.78 -3.16
CA VAL A 177 -3.43 13.44 -2.09
C VAL A 177 -2.89 13.88 -0.74
N ASN A 178 -1.63 13.54 -0.44
CA ASN A 178 -1.01 13.91 0.84
C ASN A 178 -0.96 15.44 1.01
N SER A 179 -0.57 16.19 -0.02
CA SER A 179 -0.52 17.66 0.02
C SER A 179 -1.90 18.29 0.26
N GLU A 180 -2.93 17.83 -0.46
CA GLU A 180 -4.30 18.34 -0.31
C GLU A 180 -4.87 18.05 1.08
N MET A 181 -4.62 16.84 1.61
CA MET A 181 -5.11 16.47 2.93
C MET A 181 -4.38 17.21 4.05
N ASP A 182 -3.04 17.32 3.96
CA ASP A 182 -2.24 18.06 4.95
C ASP A 182 -2.63 19.55 4.97
N LYS A 183 -2.87 20.15 3.79
CA LYS A 183 -3.37 21.52 3.66
C LYS A 183 -4.76 21.66 4.28
N PHE A 184 -5.69 20.76 3.98
CA PHE A 184 -7.04 20.79 4.53
C PHE A 184 -7.05 20.68 6.07
N VAL A 185 -6.24 19.79 6.63
CA VAL A 185 -6.08 19.65 8.08
C VAL A 185 -5.52 20.94 8.68
N LYS A 186 -4.41 21.45 8.12
CA LYS A 186 -3.70 22.61 8.66
C LYS A 186 -4.48 23.91 8.56
N GLU A 187 -5.18 24.13 7.45
CA GLU A 187 -5.82 25.42 7.18
C GLU A 187 -7.30 25.48 7.60
N LYS A 188 -7.96 24.32 7.75
CA LYS A 188 -9.39 24.26 8.08
C LYS A 188 -9.70 23.45 9.33
N LEU A 189 -9.45 22.15 9.34
CA LEU A 189 -9.94 21.28 10.40
C LEU A 189 -9.31 21.61 11.76
N LEU A 190 -8.00 21.61 11.84
CA LEU A 190 -7.30 21.83 13.12
C LEU A 190 -7.56 23.23 13.70
N PRO A 191 -7.59 24.34 12.91
CA PRO A 191 -7.97 25.64 13.42
C PRO A 191 -9.40 25.73 13.99
N GLU A 192 -10.35 25.00 13.40
CA GLU A 192 -11.72 24.92 13.96
C GLU A 192 -11.72 24.22 15.32
N MET A 193 -11.00 23.12 15.46
CA MET A 193 -10.92 22.35 16.71
C MET A 193 -10.25 23.15 17.83
N ILE A 194 -9.09 23.76 17.55
CA ILE A 194 -8.29 24.48 18.57
C ILE A 194 -8.94 25.77 19.07
N LYS A 195 -9.86 26.38 18.32
CA LYS A 195 -10.67 27.52 18.79
C LYS A 195 -11.50 27.17 20.02
N ILE A 196 -11.97 25.91 20.12
CA ILE A 196 -12.79 25.42 21.21
C ILE A 196 -11.89 24.75 22.27
N TYR A 197 -10.97 23.90 21.81
CA TYR A 197 -10.04 23.18 22.69
C TYR A 197 -8.60 23.24 22.15
N PRO A 198 -7.74 24.08 22.75
CA PRO A 198 -6.36 24.30 22.27
C PRO A 198 -5.46 23.05 22.23
N LYS A 199 -5.85 21.98 22.94
CA LYS A 199 -5.10 20.71 22.95
C LYS A 199 -5.61 19.70 21.90
N SER A 200 -6.57 20.10 21.06
CA SER A 200 -7.05 19.23 19.97
C SER A 200 -5.92 18.84 19.02
N LEU A 201 -5.98 17.62 18.50
CA LEU A 201 -4.96 17.04 17.64
C LEU A 201 -5.60 16.31 16.45
N ILE A 202 -4.99 16.45 15.29
CA ILE A 202 -5.18 15.54 14.14
C ILE A 202 -3.79 15.04 13.77
N LYS A 203 -3.60 13.71 13.81
CA LYS A 203 -2.32 13.06 13.51
C LYS A 203 -2.53 11.99 12.45
N LYS A 204 -1.85 12.11 11.32
CA LYS A 204 -1.74 11.05 10.32
C LYS A 204 -0.55 10.17 10.66
N GLU A 205 -0.78 8.87 10.73
CA GLU A 205 0.23 7.83 10.84
C GLU A 205 0.38 7.13 9.50
N ILE A 206 1.61 6.97 9.04
CA ILE A 206 1.94 6.21 7.84
C ILE A 206 2.16 4.78 8.27
N ILE A 207 1.31 3.86 7.82
CA ILE A 207 1.45 2.43 8.05
C ILE A 207 2.43 1.85 7.03
N GLY A 208 2.30 2.26 5.76
CA GLY A 208 3.21 1.89 4.69
C GLY A 208 3.02 2.75 3.45
N GLU A 209 4.11 2.96 2.71
CA GLU A 209 4.10 3.62 1.40
C GLU A 209 4.99 2.82 0.43
N ILE A 210 4.37 1.94 -0.34
CA ILE A 210 5.04 1.10 -1.33
C ILE A 210 4.78 1.69 -2.71
N ILE A 211 5.85 2.04 -3.41
CA ILE A 211 5.77 2.60 -4.76
C ILE A 211 5.30 1.52 -5.74
N GLY A 212 4.42 1.89 -6.67
CA GLY A 212 3.98 1.02 -7.73
C GLY A 212 5.09 0.67 -8.72
N PHE A 213 4.90 -0.42 -9.44
CA PHE A 213 5.77 -0.87 -10.51
C PHE A 213 5.01 -0.79 -11.83
N ASN A 214 5.56 -0.03 -12.78
CA ASN A 214 4.95 0.18 -14.09
C ASN A 214 5.54 -0.78 -15.12
N ARG A 215 4.69 -1.21 -16.04
CA ARG A 215 5.07 -2.05 -17.18
C ARG A 215 6.16 -1.37 -18.02
N SER A 216 7.20 -2.13 -18.33
CA SER A 216 8.18 -1.75 -19.34
C SER A 216 7.76 -2.30 -20.71
N GLU A 217 7.94 -1.52 -21.78
CA GLU A 217 7.72 -2.00 -23.15
C GLU A 217 8.63 -3.19 -23.50
N LYS A 218 9.88 -3.10 -23.04
CA LYS A 218 10.87 -4.19 -23.18
C LYS A 218 11.28 -4.68 -21.80
N SER A 219 11.16 -5.97 -21.57
CA SER A 219 11.55 -6.61 -20.32
C SER A 219 12.17 -7.98 -20.58
N ASP A 220 13.47 -8.04 -20.40
CA ASP A 220 14.23 -9.30 -20.53
C ASP A 220 13.69 -10.37 -19.57
N ALA A 221 13.20 -9.96 -18.39
CA ALA A 221 12.58 -10.86 -17.42
C ALA A 221 11.30 -11.50 -17.98
N CYS A 222 10.43 -10.71 -18.60
CA CYS A 222 9.20 -11.23 -19.21
C CYS A 222 9.50 -12.14 -20.40
N GLU A 223 10.46 -11.77 -21.27
CA GLU A 223 10.88 -12.60 -22.40
C GLU A 223 11.47 -13.92 -21.93
N PHE A 224 12.31 -13.88 -20.91
CA PHE A 224 12.91 -15.08 -20.31
C PHE A 224 11.83 -16.03 -19.76
N ILE A 225 10.90 -15.52 -18.95
CA ILE A 225 9.83 -16.33 -18.37
C ILE A 225 8.89 -16.85 -19.48
N SER A 226 8.53 -16.03 -20.46
CA SER A 226 7.72 -16.46 -21.61
C SER A 226 8.36 -17.63 -22.36
N THR A 227 9.68 -17.59 -22.54
CA THR A 227 10.42 -18.67 -23.20
C THR A 227 10.37 -19.96 -22.40
N LEU A 228 10.46 -19.87 -21.05
CA LEU A 228 10.42 -21.05 -20.17
C LEU A 228 9.01 -21.66 -20.06
N THR A 229 7.98 -20.83 -20.00
CA THR A 229 6.59 -21.27 -19.75
C THR A 229 5.78 -21.50 -21.00
N GLY A 230 6.19 -20.92 -22.13
CA GLY A 230 5.40 -20.89 -23.37
C GLY A 230 4.19 -19.94 -23.31
N ASP A 231 4.05 -19.13 -22.25
CA ASP A 231 2.96 -18.16 -22.06
C ASP A 231 3.49 -16.72 -22.19
N ASN A 232 2.98 -15.98 -23.17
CA ASN A 232 3.32 -14.59 -23.44
C ASN A 232 2.33 -13.60 -22.83
N SER A 233 1.33 -14.07 -22.08
CA SER A 233 0.35 -13.19 -21.44
C SER A 233 0.99 -12.40 -20.32
N ARG A 234 0.67 -11.09 -20.26
CA ARG A 234 1.09 -10.18 -19.21
C ARG A 234 -0.13 -9.62 -18.52
N GLU A 235 -0.19 -9.77 -17.21
CA GLU A 235 -1.27 -9.26 -16.36
C GLU A 235 -0.75 -8.16 -15.43
N VAL A 236 -1.67 -7.47 -14.77
CA VAL A 236 -1.38 -6.38 -13.82
C VAL A 236 -2.27 -6.52 -12.59
N VAL A 237 -1.82 -6.04 -11.45
CA VAL A 237 -2.55 -6.02 -10.17
C VAL A 237 -2.56 -4.63 -9.52
#